data_3aab1d55781ce6f787b4cab30cc64175
#
_entry.id   3aab1d55781ce6f787b4cab30cc64175
#
_cell.length_a   1.000
_cell.length_b   1.000
_cell.length_c   1.000
_cell.angle_alpha   90.00
_cell.angle_beta   90.00
_cell.angle_gamma   90.00
#
_symmetry.space_group_name_H-M   'P 1'
#
loop_
_entity.id
_entity.type
_entity.pdbx_description
1 polymer ?
#
loop_
_entity_poly.entity_id
_entity_poly.type
_entity_poly.pdbx_seq_one_letter_code
_entity_poly.pdbx_strand_id
1 'polypeptide(L)'
;MNRLLVARVLSLGLLVVVVVLALSACGGEEKKAKARPLPEDPKTLRPGTYRSEEFKPSLSFHVGKGWSSSSLEASDTLQITWGQTAGLGFLNAHEVYKPTRTGKPNVVDAPKNIAGWLQQHPYLQTSKPEPVRVGGVKGVQFDVVVGDRPQTYIPTCTSIVGNPNCVDLFRLSTGYPISPIEGDKAGVIVLEDVGGETVTIGFSSPATDFDEFAPKAQQVIDSVEWRGS
;
A
#
# COMPACT_ATOMS: atom_id res chain seq x y z
N MET A 1 67.29 30.36 -10.26
CA MET A 1 65.95 30.54 -10.79
C MET A 1 65.06 29.31 -10.50
N ASN A 2 64.82 28.87 -9.27
CA ASN A 2 63.94 27.69 -9.01
C ASN A 2 63.38 27.61 -7.58
N ARG A 3 63.67 28.61 -6.69
CA ARG A 3 63.12 28.55 -5.31
C ARG A 3 61.76 29.14 -5.10
N LEU A 4 61.26 29.94 -6.04
CA LEU A 4 59.93 30.57 -5.97
C LEU A 4 58.79 29.68 -6.47
N LEU A 5 59.08 28.69 -7.31
CA LEU A 5 58.05 27.76 -7.84
C LEU A 5 57.69 26.66 -6.85
N VAL A 6 58.61 26.20 -6.01
CA VAL A 6 58.39 25.15 -5.01
C VAL A 6 57.49 25.65 -3.87
N ALA A 7 57.62 26.94 -3.47
CA ALA A 7 56.79 27.50 -2.39
C ALA A 7 55.35 27.72 -2.78
N ARG A 8 55.04 27.95 -4.09
CA ARG A 8 53.66 28.14 -4.58
C ARG A 8 52.92 26.80 -4.75
N VAL A 9 53.58 25.72 -5.06
CA VAL A 9 52.96 24.39 -5.20
C VAL A 9 52.60 23.82 -3.82
N LEU A 10 53.45 24.06 -2.80
CA LEU A 10 53.17 23.60 -1.42
C LEU A 10 51.99 24.34 -0.77
N SER A 11 51.81 25.65 -1.06
CA SER A 11 50.66 26.40 -0.51
C SER A 11 49.33 26.02 -1.17
N LEU A 12 49.31 25.64 -2.45
CA LEU A 12 48.11 25.17 -3.13
C LEU A 12 47.67 23.79 -2.66
N GLY A 13 48.62 22.90 -2.37
CA GLY A 13 48.32 21.55 -1.84
C GLY A 13 47.71 21.59 -0.44
N LEU A 14 48.12 22.52 0.41
CA LEU A 14 47.60 22.67 1.78
C LEU A 14 46.18 23.22 1.79
N LEU A 15 45.85 24.11 0.87
CA LEU A 15 44.51 24.70 0.76
C LEU A 15 43.46 23.69 0.27
N VAL A 16 43.84 22.78 -0.63
CA VAL A 16 42.94 21.71 -1.13
C VAL A 16 42.66 20.67 -0.04
N VAL A 17 43.63 20.30 0.80
CA VAL A 17 43.44 19.33 1.88
C VAL A 17 42.52 19.89 2.97
N VAL A 18 42.59 21.18 3.30
CA VAL A 18 41.72 21.81 4.30
C VAL A 18 40.28 21.90 3.80
N VAL A 19 40.02 22.12 2.50
CA VAL A 19 38.68 22.17 1.92
C VAL A 19 38.04 20.78 1.88
N VAL A 20 38.79 19.72 1.62
CA VAL A 20 38.27 18.35 1.61
C VAL A 20 37.90 17.87 3.02
N LEU A 21 38.60 18.29 4.05
CA LEU A 21 38.29 17.97 5.45
C LEU A 21 37.04 18.71 5.99
N ALA A 22 36.72 19.89 5.43
CA ALA A 22 35.54 20.66 5.85
C ALA A 22 34.23 20.12 5.24
N LEU A 23 34.28 19.34 4.14
CA LEU A 23 33.12 18.72 3.53
C LEU A 23 32.69 17.40 4.16
N SER A 24 33.50 16.81 5.01
CA SER A 24 33.21 15.54 5.70
C SER A 24 32.46 15.72 7.03
N ALA A 25 32.20 16.94 7.48
CA ALA A 25 31.57 17.21 8.79
C ALA A 25 30.04 17.48 8.75
N CYS A 26 29.39 17.35 7.60
CA CYS A 26 27.94 17.48 7.48
C CYS A 26 27.22 16.13 7.24
N GLY A 27 27.76 15.06 7.78
CA GLY A 27 27.04 13.79 7.93
C GLY A 27 26.22 13.79 9.23
N GLY A 28 25.27 14.72 9.35
CA GLY A 28 24.23 14.60 10.37
C GLY A 28 23.43 13.35 10.04
N GLU A 29 23.53 12.28 10.84
CA GLU A 29 22.53 11.23 10.87
C GLU A 29 21.19 11.92 11.12
N GLU A 30 20.37 12.08 10.06
CA GLU A 30 18.96 12.38 10.23
C GLU A 30 18.40 11.29 11.14
N LYS A 31 18.20 11.61 12.41
CA LYS A 31 17.46 10.72 13.32
C LYS A 31 16.11 10.49 12.67
N LYS A 32 15.94 9.34 11.98
CA LYS A 32 14.63 8.94 11.44
C LYS A 32 13.58 9.16 12.54
N ALA A 33 12.64 10.05 12.30
CA ALA A 33 11.61 10.37 13.26
C ALA A 33 10.92 9.06 13.66
N LYS A 34 10.78 8.81 14.96
CA LYS A 34 10.17 7.57 15.47
C LYS A 34 8.73 7.46 14.94
N ALA A 35 8.42 6.33 14.28
CA ALA A 35 7.09 6.07 13.76
C ALA A 35 6.04 6.12 14.88
N ARG A 36 4.97 6.88 14.67
CA ARG A 36 3.83 7.02 15.60
C ARG A 36 2.87 5.83 15.42
N PRO A 37 2.21 5.33 16.48
CA PRO A 37 1.11 4.39 16.30
C PRO A 37 -0.03 5.05 15.52
N LEU A 38 -0.77 4.26 14.74
CA LEU A 38 -2.03 4.72 14.18
C LEU A 38 -3.04 5.01 15.33
N PRO A 39 -3.88 6.04 15.18
CA PRO A 39 -4.97 6.25 16.12
C PRO A 39 -6.00 5.11 16.04
N GLU A 40 -6.52 4.65 17.16
CA GLU A 40 -7.59 3.63 17.25
C GLU A 40 -8.90 4.13 16.62
N ASP A 41 -9.22 5.42 16.83
CA ASP A 41 -10.41 6.04 16.26
C ASP A 41 -10.10 6.70 14.89
N PRO A 42 -11.08 6.74 13.94
CA PRO A 42 -10.95 7.48 12.70
C PRO A 42 -10.58 8.94 12.93
N LYS A 43 -9.43 9.37 12.41
CA LYS A 43 -8.87 10.70 12.65
C LYS A 43 -7.99 11.15 11.48
N THR A 44 -8.04 12.44 11.15
CA THR A 44 -7.09 13.05 10.21
C THR A 44 -5.66 12.89 10.71
N LEU A 45 -4.82 12.31 9.86
CA LEU A 45 -3.41 12.06 10.16
C LEU A 45 -2.58 13.31 9.85
N ARG A 46 -1.70 13.68 10.78
CA ARG A 46 -0.67 14.69 10.48
C ARG A 46 0.39 14.06 9.58
N PRO A 47 0.96 14.79 8.60
CA PRO A 47 2.08 14.26 7.81
C PRO A 47 3.18 13.67 8.68
N GLY A 48 3.73 12.52 8.26
CA GLY A 48 4.77 11.82 8.99
C GLY A 48 4.64 10.29 8.93
N THR A 49 5.53 9.61 9.65
CA THR A 49 5.61 8.15 9.65
C THR A 49 4.74 7.57 10.75
N TYR A 50 3.94 6.58 10.35
CA TYR A 50 3.07 5.79 11.23
C TYR A 50 3.48 4.32 11.20
N ARG A 51 3.09 3.58 12.23
CA ARG A 51 3.22 2.12 12.28
C ARG A 51 1.88 1.52 12.65
N SER A 52 1.61 0.34 12.11
CA SER A 52 0.52 -0.51 12.57
C SER A 52 0.89 -1.14 13.92
N GLU A 53 -0.08 -1.22 14.82
CA GLU A 53 0.05 -1.93 16.10
C GLU A 53 -0.50 -3.37 15.99
N GLU A 54 -1.53 -3.60 15.19
CA GLU A 54 -2.28 -4.85 15.12
C GLU A 54 -1.99 -5.67 13.87
N PHE A 55 -1.93 -5.04 12.70
CA PHE A 55 -1.76 -5.72 11.41
C PHE A 55 -0.48 -6.58 11.38
N LYS A 56 -0.60 -7.78 10.82
CA LYS A 56 0.50 -8.74 10.61
C LYS A 56 0.62 -9.09 9.13
N PRO A 57 1.83 -9.06 8.57
CA PRO A 57 3.12 -8.66 9.19
C PRO A 57 3.17 -7.16 9.52
N SER A 58 3.82 -6.83 10.62
CA SER A 58 3.90 -5.43 11.10
C SER A 58 4.62 -4.54 10.10
N LEU A 59 4.12 -3.32 9.90
CA LEU A 59 4.71 -2.35 8.97
C LEU A 59 4.74 -0.93 9.53
N SER A 60 5.58 -0.10 8.92
CA SER A 60 5.49 1.36 9.04
C SER A 60 5.47 1.99 7.65
N PHE A 61 4.83 3.16 7.55
CA PHE A 61 4.68 3.91 6.31
C PHE A 61 4.58 5.41 6.58
N HIS A 62 4.85 6.21 5.56
CA HIS A 62 4.77 7.67 5.64
C HIS A 62 3.51 8.17 4.91
N VAL A 63 2.78 9.10 5.53
CA VAL A 63 1.64 9.77 4.90
C VAL A 63 1.91 11.27 4.76
N GLY A 64 1.45 11.83 3.65
CA GLY A 64 1.37 13.27 3.41
C GLY A 64 0.13 13.91 4.04
N LYS A 65 -0.33 15.03 3.49
CA LYS A 65 -1.58 15.69 3.88
C LYS A 65 -2.79 14.99 3.29
N GLY A 66 -3.93 15.08 3.99
CA GLY A 66 -5.24 14.61 3.49
C GLY A 66 -5.57 13.17 3.84
N TRP A 67 -4.67 12.44 4.50
CA TRP A 67 -4.93 11.09 4.97
C TRP A 67 -5.63 11.07 6.33
N SER A 68 -6.45 10.05 6.54
CA SER A 68 -7.11 9.75 7.82
C SER A 68 -6.95 8.26 8.15
N SER A 69 -6.87 7.94 9.44
CA SER A 69 -7.01 6.55 9.90
C SER A 69 -8.45 6.08 9.71
N SER A 70 -8.62 4.78 9.60
CA SER A 70 -9.90 4.09 9.56
C SER A 70 -10.07 3.28 10.85
N SER A 71 -11.30 2.89 11.19
CA SER A 71 -11.58 1.91 12.24
C SER A 71 -11.27 0.46 11.81
N LEU A 72 -10.77 0.26 10.59
CA LEU A 72 -10.43 -1.06 10.06
C LEU A 72 -8.92 -1.33 10.23
N GLU A 73 -8.48 -1.50 11.47
CA GLU A 73 -7.21 -2.10 11.80
C GLU A 73 -7.45 -3.38 12.61
N ALA A 74 -6.94 -4.51 12.12
CA ALA A 74 -6.96 -5.81 12.77
C ALA A 74 -5.72 -6.61 12.34
N SER A 75 -5.58 -7.83 12.82
CA SER A 75 -4.42 -8.67 12.49
C SER A 75 -4.28 -8.98 11.00
N ASP A 76 -5.37 -8.99 10.26
CA ASP A 76 -5.44 -9.30 8.83
C ASP A 76 -5.78 -8.11 7.92
N THR A 77 -6.01 -6.93 8.49
CA THR A 77 -6.35 -5.74 7.71
C THR A 77 -5.86 -4.45 8.35
N LEU A 78 -5.47 -3.51 7.51
CA LEU A 78 -5.15 -2.13 7.86
C LEU A 78 -5.66 -1.23 6.75
N GLN A 79 -6.47 -0.23 7.06
CA GLN A 79 -6.97 0.71 6.08
C GLN A 79 -6.73 2.16 6.50
N ILE A 80 -6.37 3.00 5.55
CA ILE A 80 -6.35 4.46 5.65
C ILE A 80 -7.13 5.06 4.50
N THR A 81 -7.70 6.25 4.68
CA THR A 81 -8.52 6.92 3.67
C THR A 81 -7.91 8.26 3.27
N TRP A 82 -8.15 8.67 2.03
CA TRP A 82 -7.81 9.99 1.52
C TRP A 82 -9.09 10.70 1.06
N GLY A 83 -9.38 11.86 1.65
CA GLY A 83 -10.68 12.48 1.43
C GLY A 83 -11.83 11.62 1.96
N GLN A 84 -12.95 11.55 1.21
CA GLN A 84 -14.15 10.83 1.61
C GLN A 84 -14.37 9.50 0.88
N THR A 85 -13.78 9.34 -0.30
CA THR A 85 -14.13 8.26 -1.24
C THR A 85 -12.94 7.40 -1.68
N ALA A 86 -11.72 7.82 -1.35
CA ALA A 86 -10.51 7.08 -1.72
C ALA A 86 -9.91 6.35 -0.53
N GLY A 87 -9.39 5.15 -0.75
CA GLY A 87 -8.82 4.32 0.30
C GLY A 87 -7.59 3.54 -0.14
N LEU A 88 -6.70 3.29 0.81
CA LEU A 88 -5.55 2.40 0.70
C LEU A 88 -5.63 1.39 1.84
N GLY A 89 -5.57 0.10 1.51
CA GLY A 89 -5.61 -0.98 2.48
C GLY A 89 -4.50 -1.99 2.28
N PHE A 90 -4.08 -2.60 3.39
CA PHE A 90 -3.20 -3.76 3.45
C PHE A 90 -4.03 -4.92 3.99
N LEU A 91 -3.93 -6.07 3.35
CA LEU A 91 -4.74 -7.23 3.64
C LEU A 91 -3.89 -8.50 3.64
N ASN A 92 -3.99 -9.29 4.69
CA ASN A 92 -3.53 -10.67 4.76
C ASN A 92 -4.76 -11.57 4.62
N ALA A 93 -5.06 -12.00 3.39
CA ALA A 93 -6.30 -12.69 3.09
C ALA A 93 -6.22 -14.18 3.45
N HIS A 94 -7.01 -14.62 4.42
CA HIS A 94 -7.16 -16.04 4.79
C HIS A 94 -8.41 -16.67 4.14
N GLU A 95 -9.44 -15.87 3.84
CA GLU A 95 -10.69 -16.33 3.25
C GLU A 95 -11.09 -15.45 2.07
N VAL A 96 -11.71 -16.07 1.05
CA VAL A 96 -12.25 -15.40 -0.13
C VAL A 96 -13.68 -15.83 -0.39
N TYR A 97 -14.42 -14.97 -1.07
CA TYR A 97 -15.74 -15.30 -1.57
C TYR A 97 -15.62 -16.00 -2.92
N LYS A 98 -16.03 -17.28 -2.98
CA LYS A 98 -16.04 -18.04 -4.23
C LYS A 98 -17.06 -17.43 -5.19
N PRO A 99 -16.68 -17.05 -6.42
CA PRO A 99 -17.62 -16.50 -7.40
C PRO A 99 -18.80 -17.43 -7.65
N THR A 100 -20.01 -16.87 -7.68
CA THR A 100 -21.25 -17.60 -7.97
C THR A 100 -22.12 -16.82 -8.95
N ARG A 101 -22.86 -17.53 -9.79
CA ARG A 101 -23.81 -16.88 -10.72
C ARG A 101 -25.13 -16.52 -10.07
N THR A 102 -25.49 -17.17 -8.98
CA THR A 102 -26.80 -17.01 -8.32
C THR A 102 -26.63 -16.98 -6.81
N GLY A 103 -27.44 -16.11 -6.18
CA GLY A 103 -27.46 -16.01 -4.73
C GLY A 103 -26.17 -15.37 -4.14
N LYS A 104 -25.99 -15.57 -2.86
CA LYS A 104 -24.81 -15.09 -2.13
C LYS A 104 -23.61 -16.00 -2.36
N PRO A 105 -22.39 -15.45 -2.51
CA PRO A 105 -21.18 -16.27 -2.63
C PRO A 105 -20.87 -17.00 -1.32
N ASN A 106 -20.30 -18.21 -1.45
CA ASN A 106 -19.78 -18.95 -0.31
C ASN A 106 -18.37 -18.46 0.04
N VAL A 107 -18.02 -18.51 1.31
CA VAL A 107 -16.67 -18.27 1.81
C VAL A 107 -15.87 -19.57 1.73
N VAL A 108 -14.64 -19.46 1.26
CA VAL A 108 -13.66 -20.57 1.19
C VAL A 108 -12.28 -20.06 1.56
N ASP A 109 -11.36 -20.98 1.87
CA ASP A 109 -9.95 -20.63 2.12
C ASP A 109 -9.35 -19.86 0.93
N ALA A 110 -8.52 -18.89 1.22
CA ALA A 110 -7.84 -18.11 0.20
C ALA A 110 -6.86 -18.99 -0.61
N PRO A 111 -6.85 -18.88 -1.94
CA PRO A 111 -5.91 -19.63 -2.75
C PRO A 111 -4.48 -19.13 -2.54
N LYS A 112 -3.48 -20.01 -2.67
CA LYS A 112 -2.07 -19.63 -2.55
C LYS A 112 -1.65 -18.56 -3.59
N ASN A 113 -2.20 -18.62 -4.81
CA ASN A 113 -1.96 -17.64 -5.86
C ASN A 113 -3.11 -16.62 -5.90
N ILE A 114 -3.09 -15.65 -5.00
CA ILE A 114 -4.09 -14.56 -4.93
C ILE A 114 -4.09 -13.73 -6.22
N ALA A 115 -2.93 -13.40 -6.78
CA ALA A 115 -2.84 -12.61 -8.01
C ALA A 115 -3.53 -13.32 -9.19
N GLY A 116 -3.23 -14.61 -9.38
CA GLY A 116 -3.86 -15.41 -10.42
C GLY A 116 -5.37 -15.59 -10.20
N TRP A 117 -5.80 -15.71 -8.94
CA TRP A 117 -7.22 -15.80 -8.60
C TRP A 117 -7.96 -14.50 -8.95
N LEU A 118 -7.42 -13.33 -8.60
CA LEU A 118 -8.00 -12.04 -8.95
C LEU A 118 -8.09 -11.85 -10.47
N GLN A 119 -7.04 -12.22 -11.20
CA GLN A 119 -7.00 -12.11 -12.66
C GLN A 119 -7.98 -13.04 -13.38
N GLN A 120 -8.32 -14.16 -12.79
CA GLN A 120 -9.27 -15.13 -13.33
C GLN A 120 -10.68 -14.94 -12.77
N HIS A 121 -10.89 -13.95 -11.90
CA HIS A 121 -12.19 -13.71 -11.29
C HIS A 121 -13.22 -13.26 -12.35
N PRO A 122 -14.35 -13.96 -12.50
CA PRO A 122 -15.26 -13.76 -13.65
C PRO A 122 -15.97 -12.40 -13.69
N TYR A 123 -15.93 -11.65 -12.59
CA TYR A 123 -16.61 -10.34 -12.44
C TYR A 123 -15.62 -9.18 -12.32
N LEU A 124 -14.35 -9.43 -12.59
CA LEU A 124 -13.32 -8.40 -12.60
C LEU A 124 -12.70 -8.29 -14.01
N GLN A 125 -12.36 -7.08 -14.39
CA GLN A 125 -11.49 -6.80 -15.51
C GLN A 125 -10.18 -6.31 -14.95
N THR A 126 -9.07 -6.94 -15.34
CA THR A 126 -7.75 -6.64 -14.81
C THR A 126 -6.78 -6.27 -15.92
N SER A 127 -5.85 -5.36 -15.64
CA SER A 127 -4.74 -5.11 -16.54
C SER A 127 -3.70 -6.26 -16.48
N LYS A 128 -2.74 -6.24 -17.40
CA LYS A 128 -1.60 -7.18 -17.36
C LYS A 128 -0.77 -6.90 -16.09
N PRO A 129 -0.37 -7.96 -15.34
CA PRO A 129 0.50 -7.78 -14.19
C PRO A 129 1.88 -7.26 -14.56
N GLU A 130 2.37 -6.33 -13.75
CA GLU A 130 3.72 -5.78 -13.83
C GLU A 130 4.49 -6.09 -12.54
N PRO A 131 5.79 -6.42 -12.60
CA PRO A 131 6.58 -6.69 -11.42
C PRO A 131 6.77 -5.40 -10.60
N VAL A 132 6.66 -5.52 -9.27
CA VAL A 132 6.82 -4.41 -8.32
C VAL A 132 7.64 -4.85 -7.11
N ARG A 133 8.15 -3.89 -6.34
CA ARG A 133 8.73 -4.11 -5.00
C ARG A 133 8.14 -3.13 -4.01
N VAL A 134 7.75 -3.62 -2.84
CA VAL A 134 7.27 -2.81 -1.72
C VAL A 134 8.03 -3.19 -0.47
N GLY A 135 8.71 -2.24 0.17
CA GLY A 135 9.54 -2.51 1.33
C GLY A 135 10.61 -3.57 1.09
N GLY A 136 11.15 -3.67 -0.15
CA GLY A 136 12.13 -4.68 -0.55
C GLY A 136 11.53 -6.03 -0.99
N VAL A 137 10.28 -6.32 -0.69
CA VAL A 137 9.58 -7.56 -1.07
C VAL A 137 9.08 -7.50 -2.50
N LYS A 138 9.28 -8.57 -3.27
CA LYS A 138 8.83 -8.68 -4.67
C LYS A 138 7.34 -9.01 -4.72
N GLY A 139 6.67 -8.52 -5.76
CA GLY A 139 5.28 -8.81 -6.04
C GLY A 139 4.89 -8.44 -7.46
N VAL A 140 3.60 -8.43 -7.71
CA VAL A 140 2.99 -7.99 -8.96
C VAL A 140 1.93 -6.94 -8.70
N GLN A 141 1.82 -5.97 -9.61
CA GLN A 141 0.81 -4.91 -9.58
C GLN A 141 -0.05 -4.96 -10.84
N PHE A 142 -1.33 -4.69 -10.70
CA PHE A 142 -2.28 -4.56 -11.82
C PHE A 142 -3.49 -3.71 -11.41
N ASP A 143 -4.16 -3.15 -12.40
CA ASP A 143 -5.42 -2.43 -12.19
C ASP A 143 -6.60 -3.40 -12.17
N VAL A 144 -7.65 -3.03 -11.46
CA VAL A 144 -8.90 -3.78 -11.32
C VAL A 144 -10.08 -2.84 -11.46
N VAL A 145 -11.07 -3.25 -12.24
CA VAL A 145 -12.41 -2.65 -12.28
C VAL A 145 -13.46 -3.75 -12.23
N VAL A 146 -14.64 -3.43 -11.71
CA VAL A 146 -15.77 -4.36 -11.71
C VAL A 146 -16.30 -4.49 -13.15
N GLY A 147 -16.40 -5.72 -13.61
CA GLY A 147 -16.97 -6.10 -14.90
C GLY A 147 -18.45 -6.50 -14.78
N ASP A 148 -18.98 -7.11 -15.85
CA ASP A 148 -20.36 -7.57 -15.91
C ASP A 148 -20.63 -8.66 -14.88
N ARG A 149 -21.78 -8.56 -14.22
CA ARG A 149 -22.25 -9.52 -13.21
C ARG A 149 -23.66 -10.02 -13.56
N PRO A 150 -23.98 -11.29 -13.25
CA PRO A 150 -25.36 -11.75 -13.38
C PRO A 150 -26.31 -10.98 -12.44
N GLN A 151 -27.49 -10.64 -12.91
CA GLN A 151 -28.53 -9.99 -12.09
C GLN A 151 -28.95 -10.83 -10.87
N THR A 152 -28.73 -12.14 -10.94
CA THR A 152 -29.03 -13.10 -9.86
C THR A 152 -27.92 -13.23 -8.82
N TYR A 153 -26.77 -12.56 -9.00
CA TYR A 153 -25.72 -12.47 -8.00
C TYR A 153 -26.16 -11.50 -6.89
N ILE A 154 -26.04 -11.93 -5.64
CA ILE A 154 -26.43 -11.14 -4.46
C ILE A 154 -25.17 -10.90 -3.62
N PRO A 155 -24.53 -9.73 -3.74
CA PRO A 155 -23.31 -9.43 -2.96
C PRO A 155 -23.63 -9.22 -1.47
N THR A 156 -22.73 -9.63 -0.59
CA THR A 156 -22.85 -9.42 0.86
C THR A 156 -22.51 -7.98 1.24
N CYS A 157 -21.67 -7.30 0.46
CA CYS A 157 -21.30 -5.89 0.64
C CYS A 157 -22.51 -4.93 0.61
N THR A 158 -23.63 -5.27 -0.06
CA THR A 158 -24.84 -4.44 -0.10
C THR A 158 -25.36 -4.06 1.29
N SER A 159 -25.27 -4.98 2.25
CA SER A 159 -25.72 -4.71 3.62
C SER A 159 -24.81 -3.76 4.40
N ILE A 160 -23.60 -3.51 3.92
CA ILE A 160 -22.58 -2.71 4.62
C ILE A 160 -22.42 -1.34 3.96
N VAL A 161 -22.27 -1.30 2.63
CA VAL A 161 -22.06 -0.05 1.88
C VAL A 161 -23.32 0.49 1.22
N GLY A 162 -24.44 -0.21 1.34
CA GLY A 162 -25.74 0.20 0.74
C GLY A 162 -25.74 0.17 -0.79
N ASN A 163 -24.67 -0.28 -1.44
CA ASN A 163 -24.51 -0.32 -2.89
C ASN A 163 -24.58 -1.76 -3.39
N PRO A 164 -25.60 -2.15 -4.19
CA PRO A 164 -25.71 -3.49 -4.76
C PRO A 164 -24.68 -3.77 -5.88
N ASN A 165 -23.95 -2.75 -6.31
CA ASN A 165 -23.02 -2.82 -7.44
C ASN A 165 -21.59 -3.09 -7.00
N CYS A 166 -21.40 -4.06 -6.12
CA CYS A 166 -20.09 -4.51 -5.63
C CYS A 166 -19.84 -6.00 -5.91
N VAL A 167 -18.60 -6.42 -5.82
CA VAL A 167 -18.18 -7.83 -5.93
C VAL A 167 -17.45 -8.21 -4.67
N ASP A 168 -17.94 -9.21 -3.94
CA ASP A 168 -17.27 -9.72 -2.75
C ASP A 168 -16.00 -10.48 -3.12
N LEU A 169 -14.85 -10.05 -2.60
CA LEU A 169 -13.56 -10.67 -2.86
C LEU A 169 -13.00 -11.35 -1.61
N PHE A 170 -12.69 -10.58 -0.59
CA PHE A 170 -12.05 -11.10 0.62
C PHE A 170 -12.97 -10.97 1.81
N ARG A 171 -12.92 -11.94 2.71
CA ARG A 171 -13.57 -11.87 4.01
C ARG A 171 -12.54 -11.63 5.09
N LEU A 172 -12.73 -10.55 5.84
CA LEU A 172 -11.88 -10.21 6.98
C LEU A 172 -12.24 -11.05 8.21
N SER A 173 -11.29 -11.19 9.14
CA SER A 173 -11.53 -11.80 10.45
C SER A 173 -12.65 -11.12 11.24
N THR A 174 -12.88 -9.84 11.00
CA THR A 174 -14.01 -9.05 11.55
C THR A 174 -15.36 -9.42 10.94
N GLY A 175 -15.36 -10.24 9.88
CA GLY A 175 -16.57 -10.61 9.11
C GLY A 175 -16.95 -9.63 8.00
N TYR A 176 -16.25 -8.49 7.86
CA TYR A 176 -16.49 -7.52 6.79
C TYR A 176 -15.92 -8.03 5.45
N PRO A 177 -16.61 -7.81 4.32
CA PRO A 177 -16.08 -8.06 2.99
C PRO A 177 -15.18 -6.91 2.53
N ILE A 178 -14.11 -7.23 1.82
CA ILE A 178 -13.41 -6.29 0.94
C ILE A 178 -13.98 -6.48 -0.45
N SER A 179 -14.57 -5.43 -1.01
CA SER A 179 -15.39 -5.50 -2.21
C SER A 179 -15.18 -4.25 -3.07
N PRO A 180 -14.63 -4.39 -4.29
CA PRO A 180 -14.63 -3.30 -5.26
C PRO A 180 -16.05 -2.97 -5.69
N ILE A 181 -16.28 -1.71 -6.01
CA ILE A 181 -17.58 -1.15 -6.38
C ILE A 181 -17.56 -0.80 -7.87
N GLU A 182 -18.68 -1.00 -8.56
CA GLU A 182 -18.84 -0.54 -9.95
C GLU A 182 -18.72 0.98 -10.02
N GLY A 183 -17.95 1.46 -11.00
CA GLY A 183 -17.62 2.87 -11.15
C GLY A 183 -16.32 3.30 -10.45
N ASP A 184 -15.76 2.45 -9.58
CA ASP A 184 -14.43 2.66 -9.01
C ASP A 184 -13.35 2.02 -9.89
N LYS A 185 -12.16 2.59 -9.83
CA LYS A 185 -10.92 1.98 -10.30
C LYS A 185 -10.04 1.66 -9.08
N ALA A 186 -9.40 0.50 -9.11
CA ALA A 186 -8.47 0.07 -8.08
C ALA A 186 -7.13 -0.32 -8.68
N GLY A 187 -6.04 -0.01 -7.97
CA GLY A 187 -4.75 -0.65 -8.15
C GLY A 187 -4.58 -1.73 -7.08
N VAL A 188 -4.07 -2.88 -7.47
CA VAL A 188 -3.82 -4.02 -6.58
C VAL A 188 -2.37 -4.46 -6.69
N ILE A 189 -1.71 -4.64 -5.55
CA ILE A 189 -0.38 -5.24 -5.45
C ILE A 189 -0.50 -6.51 -4.62
N VAL A 190 0.09 -7.61 -5.10
CA VAL A 190 0.19 -8.86 -4.35
C VAL A 190 1.65 -9.16 -4.09
N LEU A 191 2.02 -9.27 -2.83
CA LEU A 191 3.35 -9.63 -2.33
C LEU A 191 3.29 -11.05 -1.77
N GLU A 192 4.10 -11.97 -2.29
CA GLU A 192 3.95 -13.41 -2.02
C GLU A 192 4.66 -13.89 -0.74
N ASP A 193 5.60 -13.12 -0.20
CA ASP A 193 6.40 -13.54 0.96
C ASP A 193 6.81 -12.34 1.81
N VAL A 194 5.88 -11.85 2.61
CA VAL A 194 6.16 -10.83 3.62
C VAL A 194 6.22 -11.51 4.98
N GLY A 195 7.40 -12.00 5.35
CA GLY A 195 7.55 -12.76 6.61
C GLY A 195 6.80 -14.09 6.65
N GLY A 196 6.64 -14.76 5.50
CA GLY A 196 5.90 -16.00 5.34
C GLY A 196 4.44 -15.84 4.95
N GLU A 197 3.94 -14.61 4.86
CA GLU A 197 2.54 -14.29 4.54
C GLU A 197 2.38 -13.69 3.14
N THR A 198 1.21 -13.90 2.52
CA THR A 198 0.83 -13.19 1.30
C THR A 198 0.07 -11.93 1.66
N VAL A 199 0.63 -10.76 1.32
CA VAL A 199 -0.01 -9.48 1.56
C VAL A 199 -0.55 -8.90 0.26
N THR A 200 -1.83 -8.53 0.26
CA THR A 200 -2.47 -7.78 -0.81
C THR A 200 -2.61 -6.32 -0.38
N ILE A 201 -2.12 -5.40 -1.23
CA ILE A 201 -2.30 -3.96 -1.04
C ILE A 201 -3.30 -3.51 -2.10
N GLY A 202 -4.42 -2.93 -1.66
CA GLY A 202 -5.45 -2.38 -2.55
C GLY A 202 -5.60 -0.89 -2.33
N PHE A 203 -5.68 -0.12 -3.41
CA PHE A 203 -6.01 1.31 -3.34
C PHE A 203 -7.05 1.64 -4.40
N SER A 204 -8.11 2.34 -4.02
CA SER A 204 -9.25 2.60 -4.90
C SER A 204 -9.88 3.97 -4.66
N SER A 205 -10.50 4.49 -5.70
CA SER A 205 -11.34 5.67 -5.69
C SER A 205 -12.35 5.60 -6.84
N PRO A 206 -13.36 6.50 -6.89
CA PRO A 206 -14.13 6.72 -8.11
C PRO A 206 -13.20 6.88 -9.30
N ALA A 207 -13.55 6.29 -10.46
CA ALA A 207 -12.68 6.29 -11.64
C ALA A 207 -12.31 7.69 -12.12
N THR A 208 -13.17 8.70 -11.88
CA THR A 208 -12.90 10.12 -12.18
C THR A 208 -11.77 10.73 -11.34
N ASP A 209 -11.53 10.20 -10.15
CA ASP A 209 -10.59 10.75 -9.18
C ASP A 209 -9.31 9.90 -9.07
N PHE A 210 -9.30 8.73 -9.74
CA PHE A 210 -8.22 7.76 -9.61
C PHE A 210 -6.86 8.29 -10.04
N ASP A 211 -6.79 9.03 -11.13
CA ASP A 211 -5.53 9.57 -11.66
C ASP A 211 -4.91 10.63 -10.72
N GLU A 212 -5.73 11.32 -9.91
CA GLU A 212 -5.25 12.23 -8.87
C GLU A 212 -4.85 11.46 -7.60
N PHE A 213 -5.60 10.43 -7.24
CA PHE A 213 -5.40 9.66 -6.02
C PHE A 213 -4.24 8.66 -6.10
N ALA A 214 -4.12 7.92 -7.20
CA ALA A 214 -3.14 6.83 -7.33
C ALA A 214 -1.69 7.25 -7.04
N PRO A 215 -1.20 8.42 -7.49
CA PRO A 215 0.15 8.88 -7.10
C PRO A 215 0.32 9.13 -5.61
N LYS A 216 -0.75 9.52 -4.89
CA LYS A 216 -0.72 9.72 -3.43
C LYS A 216 -0.68 8.38 -2.68
N ALA A 217 -1.44 7.40 -3.16
CA ALA A 217 -1.38 6.03 -2.64
C ALA A 217 0.01 5.43 -2.88
N GLN A 218 0.57 5.60 -4.09
CA GLN A 218 1.89 5.11 -4.43
C GLN A 218 2.99 5.70 -3.52
N GLN A 219 2.93 6.99 -3.18
CA GLN A 219 3.88 7.60 -2.23
C GLN A 219 3.85 6.93 -0.85
N VAL A 220 2.66 6.52 -0.37
CA VAL A 220 2.55 5.77 0.88
C VAL A 220 3.13 4.37 0.71
N ILE A 221 2.81 3.67 -0.36
CA ILE A 221 3.28 2.31 -0.68
C ILE A 221 4.81 2.28 -0.81
N ASP A 222 5.41 3.25 -1.50
CA ASP A 222 6.86 3.36 -1.68
C ASP A 222 7.61 3.58 -0.36
N SER A 223 6.92 4.11 0.65
CA SER A 223 7.49 4.38 1.98
C SER A 223 7.35 3.21 2.97
N VAL A 224 6.74 2.10 2.55
CA VAL A 224 6.52 0.93 3.43
C VAL A 224 7.83 0.31 3.86
N GLU A 225 7.96 0.11 5.16
CA GLU A 225 9.02 -0.68 5.78
C GLU A 225 8.36 -1.83 6.57
N TRP A 226 8.62 -3.08 6.18
CA TRP A 226 8.17 -4.25 6.92
C TRP A 226 9.02 -4.45 8.17
N ARG A 227 8.40 -4.87 9.27
CA ARG A 227 9.08 -5.08 10.54
C ARG A 227 8.97 -6.54 10.94
N GLY A 228 10.13 -7.14 11.25
CA GLY A 228 10.18 -8.54 11.72
C GLY A 228 10.15 -9.58 10.60
N SER A 229 10.42 -9.18 9.37
CA SER A 229 10.73 -10.11 8.26
C SER A 229 12.20 -10.45 8.23
#